data_30a22e548d55e0e10d51c629cede64c8
#
_entry.id   30a22e548d55e0e10d51c629cede64c8
#
_cell.length_a   1.000
_cell.length_b   1.000
_cell.length_c   1.000
_cell.angle_alpha   90.00
_cell.angle_beta   90.00
_cell.angle_gamma   90.00
#
_symmetry.space_group_name_H-M   'P 1'
#
loop_
_entity.id
_entity.type
_entity.pdbx_description
1 polymer ?
#
loop_
_entity_poly.entity_id
_entity_poly.type
_entity_poly.pdbx_seq_one_letter_code
_entity_poly.pdbx_strand_id
1 'polypeptide(L)'
;MRTLILTGGGSAGHAVPHLALLPGLRQHFRLAYIGTDGIERRIMEQSGLPYYAIPAVKFVRAGVWKNAGLPFRFPQSVRAAKKALQATRAEGVVSKGGYVALPVALAARSLGLPVVTHESDLTPGLANRLIARGCAAVLTSFPETAQQFKNGIWTGPPLRRELLCGNKARARAKYALAGEKPVLLIFGGGSGSRALNEAADGAMERILSLFDVVHIRGGEGQARPGYVPLAYEPDMASAYACADFVLARAGSNTLFELLALKKPALLVPLANKRSRGDQQENAAYFERRGLVRVLPEEALSPDALFAALQELAADADLRRALAQHRPAVGNAAIIRAVRAAMGE
;
A
#
# COMPACT_ATOMS: atom_id res chain seq x y z
N MET A 1 27.60 8.88 -9.68
CA MET A 1 26.15 8.63 -9.53
C MET A 1 25.77 9.05 -8.12
N ARG A 2 24.80 9.96 -7.98
CA ARG A 2 24.34 10.54 -6.70
C ARG A 2 23.68 9.48 -5.83
N THR A 3 23.78 9.64 -4.51
CA THR A 3 23.14 8.73 -3.56
C THR A 3 21.78 9.29 -3.12
N LEU A 4 20.72 8.54 -3.41
CA LEU A 4 19.35 8.86 -3.03
C LEU A 4 18.87 7.89 -1.94
N ILE A 5 18.39 8.43 -0.84
CA ILE A 5 17.86 7.63 0.27
C ILE A 5 16.35 7.49 0.10
N LEU A 6 15.88 6.25 0.21
CA LEU A 6 14.47 5.92 0.31
C LEU A 6 14.09 5.75 1.78
N THR A 7 12.92 6.21 2.18
CA THR A 7 12.44 6.05 3.56
C THR A 7 10.92 5.98 3.63
N GLY A 8 10.45 5.20 4.57
CA GLY A 8 9.03 4.97 4.88
C GLY A 8 8.92 3.73 5.76
N GLY A 9 7.90 3.61 6.56
CA GLY A 9 7.83 2.41 7.38
C GLY A 9 6.72 2.44 8.42
N GLY A 10 6.75 1.41 9.27
CA GLY A 10 5.69 1.13 10.22
C GLY A 10 4.53 0.31 9.64
N SER A 11 4.53 0.11 8.32
CA SER A 11 3.63 -0.82 7.61
C SER A 11 4.20 -1.14 6.22
N ALA A 12 3.79 -2.27 5.65
CA ALA A 12 4.12 -2.65 4.27
C ALA A 12 3.66 -1.58 3.25
N GLY A 13 2.54 -0.90 3.52
CA GLY A 13 1.99 0.16 2.66
C GLY A 13 2.92 1.36 2.46
N HIS A 14 3.87 1.61 3.36
CA HIS A 14 4.89 2.66 3.19
C HIS A 14 6.21 2.16 2.60
N ALA A 15 6.45 0.85 2.59
CA ALA A 15 7.67 0.25 2.07
C ALA A 15 7.49 -0.28 0.64
N VAL A 16 6.49 -1.13 0.42
CA VAL A 16 6.23 -1.80 -0.87
C VAL A 16 6.17 -0.85 -2.07
N PRO A 17 5.56 0.35 -2.00
CA PRO A 17 5.53 1.25 -3.14
C PRO A 17 6.90 1.71 -3.65
N HIS A 18 7.94 1.70 -2.79
CA HIS A 18 9.30 1.97 -3.26
C HIS A 18 9.79 0.93 -4.27
N LEU A 19 9.39 -0.34 -4.11
CA LEU A 19 9.79 -1.42 -5.04
C LEU A 19 9.38 -1.08 -6.48
N ALA A 20 8.21 -0.46 -6.67
CA ALA A 20 7.73 -0.02 -7.97
C ALA A 20 8.63 1.02 -8.65
N LEU A 21 9.39 1.78 -7.87
CA LEU A 21 10.24 2.88 -8.35
C LEU A 21 11.71 2.45 -8.53
N LEU A 22 12.14 1.34 -7.89
CA LEU A 22 13.55 0.90 -7.90
C LEU A 22 14.13 0.76 -9.32
N PRO A 23 13.45 0.11 -10.30
CA PRO A 23 14.02 -0.08 -11.63
C PRO A 23 14.37 1.24 -12.32
N GLY A 24 13.51 2.25 -12.18
CA GLY A 24 13.75 3.55 -12.80
C GLY A 24 14.72 4.42 -12.00
N LEU A 25 14.64 4.42 -10.67
CA LEU A 25 15.55 5.22 -9.84
C LEU A 25 16.99 4.71 -9.92
N ARG A 26 17.21 3.40 -10.02
CA ARG A 26 18.56 2.79 -10.17
C ARG A 26 19.29 3.21 -11.44
N GLN A 27 18.57 3.67 -12.46
CA GLN A 27 19.18 4.20 -13.68
C GLN A 27 19.89 5.56 -13.46
N HIS A 28 19.50 6.29 -12.41
CA HIS A 28 19.97 7.65 -12.14
C HIS A 28 20.73 7.77 -10.82
N PHE A 29 20.42 6.92 -9.84
CA PHE A 29 20.90 7.06 -8.45
C PHE A 29 21.46 5.76 -7.89
N ARG A 30 22.44 5.86 -7.01
CA ARG A 30 22.72 4.83 -6.04
C ARG A 30 21.66 4.89 -4.97
N LEU A 31 21.04 3.77 -4.65
CA LEU A 31 19.93 3.73 -3.71
C LEU A 31 20.32 3.05 -2.42
N ALA A 32 19.88 3.58 -1.30
CA ALA A 32 19.90 2.93 0.00
C ALA A 32 18.60 3.24 0.74
N TYR A 33 18.31 2.48 1.78
CA TYR A 33 17.10 2.65 2.57
C TYR A 33 17.42 2.98 4.02
N ILE A 34 16.72 3.95 4.60
CA ILE A 34 16.74 4.24 6.04
C ILE A 34 15.35 3.93 6.61
N GLY A 35 15.29 3.03 7.58
CA GLY A 35 14.05 2.58 8.22
C GLY A 35 14.29 2.05 9.62
N THR A 36 13.32 1.31 10.18
CA THR A 36 13.45 0.63 11.48
C THR A 36 13.72 -0.86 11.31
N ASP A 37 13.89 -1.60 12.40
CA ASP A 37 13.96 -3.08 12.37
C ASP A 37 12.58 -3.73 12.19
N GLY A 38 11.64 -3.01 11.54
CA GLY A 38 10.30 -3.47 11.25
C GLY A 38 10.17 -4.28 9.96
N ILE A 39 8.92 -4.43 9.49
CA ILE A 39 8.60 -5.17 8.26
C ILE A 39 9.30 -4.60 7.03
N GLU A 40 9.54 -3.29 6.99
CA GLU A 40 10.21 -2.60 5.91
C GLU A 40 11.65 -3.08 5.71
N ARG A 41 12.35 -3.48 6.78
CA ARG A 41 13.72 -4.00 6.70
C ARG A 41 13.78 -5.24 5.82
N ARG A 42 12.96 -6.24 6.15
CA ARG A 42 12.89 -7.50 5.38
C ARG A 42 12.58 -7.26 3.91
N ILE A 43 11.60 -6.39 3.63
CA ILE A 43 11.17 -6.06 2.27
C ILE A 43 12.33 -5.43 1.47
N MET A 44 13.05 -4.48 2.07
CA MET A 44 14.11 -3.74 1.38
C MET A 44 15.40 -4.54 1.23
N GLU A 45 15.80 -5.32 2.24
CA GLU A 45 16.95 -6.23 2.15
C GLU A 45 16.73 -7.29 1.05
N GLN A 46 15.53 -7.86 0.95
CA GLN A 46 15.16 -8.78 -0.14
C GLN A 46 15.22 -8.13 -1.53
N SER A 47 15.05 -6.81 -1.63
CA SER A 47 15.21 -6.08 -2.88
C SER A 47 16.66 -5.74 -3.24
N GLY A 48 17.63 -6.14 -2.40
CA GLY A 48 19.06 -5.88 -2.60
C GLY A 48 19.48 -4.43 -2.31
N LEU A 49 18.70 -3.68 -1.51
CA LEU A 49 19.08 -2.35 -1.08
C LEU A 49 19.93 -2.37 0.19
N PRO A 50 21.06 -1.61 0.25
CA PRO A 50 21.72 -1.32 1.51
C PRO A 50 20.73 -0.70 2.51
N TYR A 51 20.67 -1.25 3.71
CA TYR A 51 19.70 -0.87 4.75
C TYR A 51 20.39 -0.29 5.98
N TYR A 52 19.88 0.84 6.46
CA TYR A 52 20.36 1.52 7.66
C TYR A 52 19.21 1.63 8.67
N ALA A 53 19.32 0.86 9.74
CA ALA A 53 18.32 0.87 10.79
C ALA A 53 18.48 2.09 11.70
N ILE A 54 17.37 2.74 12.03
CA ILE A 54 17.30 3.83 13.00
C ILE A 54 16.21 3.54 14.03
N PRO A 55 16.34 3.98 15.28
CA PRO A 55 15.23 3.97 16.21
C PRO A 55 14.18 4.98 15.70
N ALA A 56 12.93 4.58 15.64
CA ALA A 56 11.83 5.51 15.37
C ALA A 56 10.67 5.27 16.34
N VAL A 57 9.99 6.35 16.70
CA VAL A 57 8.93 6.32 17.70
C VAL A 57 7.61 6.63 17.05
N LYS A 58 6.65 5.71 17.22
CA LYS A 58 5.29 5.89 16.75
C LYS A 58 4.51 6.76 17.73
N PHE A 59 3.93 7.86 17.27
CA PHE A 59 2.95 8.62 18.02
C PHE A 59 1.67 7.81 18.22
N VAL A 60 1.27 7.58 19.45
CA VAL A 60 0.04 6.85 19.80
C VAL A 60 -1.06 7.84 20.11
N ARG A 61 -2.14 7.85 19.32
CA ARG A 61 -3.26 8.79 19.50
C ARG A 61 -4.05 8.60 20.79
N ALA A 62 -4.07 7.38 21.32
CA ALA A 62 -4.78 7.04 22.54
C ALA A 62 -3.80 6.98 23.73
N GLY A 63 -3.87 7.96 24.61
CA GLY A 63 -3.14 8.00 25.89
C GLY A 63 -1.91 8.90 25.87
N VAL A 64 -2.00 10.03 26.56
CA VAL A 64 -0.89 11.01 26.71
C VAL A 64 0.34 10.36 27.33
N TRP A 65 0.15 9.49 28.31
CA TRP A 65 1.22 8.77 29.00
C TRP A 65 2.06 7.85 28.09
N LYS A 66 1.47 7.29 27.04
CA LYS A 66 2.20 6.44 26.07
C LYS A 66 3.19 7.24 25.22
N ASN A 67 3.02 8.55 25.18
CA ASN A 67 3.86 9.48 24.43
C ASN A 67 4.88 10.21 25.32
N ALA A 68 4.93 9.98 26.63
CA ALA A 68 5.82 10.70 27.57
C ALA A 68 7.32 10.58 27.20
N GLY A 69 7.73 9.48 26.57
CA GLY A 69 9.10 9.29 26.09
C GLY A 69 9.42 9.96 24.74
N LEU A 70 8.43 10.49 24.02
CA LEU A 70 8.63 11.10 22.70
C LEU A 70 9.62 12.27 22.69
N PRO A 71 9.57 13.24 23.63
CA PRO A 71 10.49 14.37 23.65
C PRO A 71 11.97 13.96 23.70
N PHE A 72 12.27 12.82 24.31
CA PHE A 72 13.63 12.30 24.43
C PHE A 72 14.02 11.36 23.28
N ARG A 73 13.12 10.48 22.85
CA ARG A 73 13.38 9.47 21.85
C ARG A 73 13.36 10.03 20.42
N PHE A 74 12.49 10.99 20.13
CA PHE A 74 12.38 11.57 18.80
C PHE A 74 13.67 12.30 18.36
N PRO A 75 14.32 13.15 19.19
CA PRO A 75 15.62 13.71 18.86
C PRO A 75 16.72 12.67 18.62
N GLN A 76 16.69 11.54 19.34
CA GLN A 76 17.61 10.41 19.08
C GLN A 76 17.39 9.81 17.69
N SER A 77 16.12 9.63 17.28
CA SER A 77 15.78 9.17 15.94
C SER A 77 16.32 10.13 14.86
N VAL A 78 16.17 11.44 15.05
CA VAL A 78 16.69 12.45 14.12
C VAL A 78 18.23 12.42 14.06
N ARG A 79 18.91 12.28 15.20
CA ARG A 79 20.39 12.18 15.24
C ARG A 79 20.88 10.91 14.55
N ALA A 80 20.22 9.78 14.78
CA ALA A 80 20.56 8.52 14.12
C ALA A 80 20.35 8.60 12.60
N ALA A 81 19.23 9.19 12.16
CA ALA A 81 18.97 9.46 10.75
C ALA A 81 20.04 10.37 10.13
N LYS A 82 20.46 11.44 10.85
CA LYS A 82 21.51 12.33 10.38
C LYS A 82 22.84 11.61 10.19
N LYS A 83 23.24 10.75 11.13
CA LYS A 83 24.46 9.92 11.01
C LYS A 83 24.35 8.98 9.80
N ALA A 84 23.21 8.32 9.59
CA ALA A 84 22.99 7.43 8.44
C ALA A 84 23.06 8.18 7.11
N LEU A 85 22.45 9.36 7.00
CA LEU A 85 22.53 10.23 5.82
C LEU A 85 23.97 10.65 5.51
N GLN A 86 24.76 11.01 6.51
CA GLN A 86 26.17 11.37 6.36
C GLN A 86 27.03 10.16 5.96
N ALA A 87 26.83 9.02 6.62
CA ALA A 87 27.56 7.78 6.31
C ALA A 87 27.32 7.30 4.88
N THR A 88 26.10 7.47 4.37
CA THR A 88 25.74 7.13 2.99
C THR A 88 26.15 8.18 1.96
N ARG A 89 26.64 9.33 2.41
CA ARG A 89 26.86 10.53 1.56
C ARG A 89 25.62 10.84 0.74
N ALA A 90 24.46 10.84 1.42
CA ALA A 90 23.18 11.11 0.79
C ALA A 90 23.14 12.50 0.17
N GLU A 91 22.56 12.62 -1.02
CA GLU A 91 22.35 13.88 -1.74
C GLU A 91 20.86 14.24 -1.86
N GLY A 92 19.97 13.34 -1.44
CA GLY A 92 18.54 13.59 -1.36
C GLY A 92 17.77 12.44 -0.73
N VAL A 93 16.50 12.70 -0.42
CA VAL A 93 15.61 11.74 0.25
C VAL A 93 14.27 11.65 -0.47
N VAL A 94 13.80 10.43 -0.71
CA VAL A 94 12.43 10.14 -1.14
C VAL A 94 11.69 9.41 -0.02
N SER A 95 10.61 10.02 0.44
CA SER A 95 9.78 9.55 1.54
C SER A 95 8.44 9.03 1.04
N LYS A 96 7.98 7.91 1.59
CA LYS A 96 6.59 7.42 1.45
C LYS A 96 5.76 7.69 2.71
N GLY A 97 6.28 8.51 3.62
CA GLY A 97 5.60 8.85 4.85
C GLY A 97 5.69 7.78 5.94
N GLY A 98 4.73 7.82 6.85
CA GLY A 98 4.80 7.05 8.09
C GLY A 98 5.70 7.69 9.14
N TYR A 99 5.58 7.21 10.40
CA TYR A 99 6.32 7.78 11.53
C TYR A 99 7.85 7.60 11.40
N VAL A 100 8.28 6.63 10.61
CA VAL A 100 9.70 6.33 10.33
C VAL A 100 10.34 7.39 9.45
N ALA A 101 9.60 7.91 8.47
CA ALA A 101 10.13 8.87 7.50
C ALA A 101 10.31 10.28 8.09
N LEU A 102 9.53 10.66 9.10
CA LEU A 102 9.59 12.01 9.68
C LEU A 102 10.96 12.38 10.24
N PRO A 103 11.61 11.57 11.10
CA PRO A 103 12.96 11.88 11.59
C PRO A 103 14.00 11.93 10.46
N VAL A 104 13.87 11.11 9.42
CA VAL A 104 14.77 11.11 8.25
C VAL A 104 14.63 12.41 7.46
N ALA A 105 13.40 12.84 7.19
CA ALA A 105 13.13 14.08 6.48
C ALA A 105 13.63 15.31 7.23
N LEU A 106 13.46 15.35 8.56
CA LEU A 106 13.96 16.45 9.39
C LEU A 106 15.50 16.47 9.42
N ALA A 107 16.15 15.29 9.52
CA ALA A 107 17.59 15.17 9.45
C ALA A 107 18.12 15.64 8.08
N ALA A 108 17.49 15.22 6.98
CA ALA A 108 17.85 15.65 5.64
C ALA A 108 17.77 17.17 5.48
N ARG A 109 16.69 17.80 5.96
CA ARG A 109 16.55 19.27 5.98
C ARG A 109 17.65 19.95 6.77
N SER A 110 18.03 19.42 7.94
CA SER A 110 19.12 19.98 8.75
C SER A 110 20.50 19.89 8.07
N LEU A 111 20.63 19.06 7.04
CA LEU A 111 21.80 18.92 6.19
C LEU A 111 21.69 19.67 4.85
N GLY A 112 20.59 20.41 4.62
CA GLY A 112 20.34 21.10 3.36
C GLY A 112 20.00 20.16 2.19
N LEU A 113 19.66 18.89 2.47
CA LEU A 113 19.33 17.91 1.41
C LEU A 113 17.89 18.07 0.94
N PRO A 114 17.62 18.01 -0.37
CA PRO A 114 16.26 18.02 -0.90
C PRO A 114 15.50 16.76 -0.46
N VAL A 115 14.24 16.96 -0.10
CA VAL A 115 13.30 15.90 0.29
C VAL A 115 12.10 15.93 -0.64
N VAL A 116 11.78 14.79 -1.22
CA VAL A 116 10.52 14.56 -1.94
C VAL A 116 9.70 13.58 -1.13
N THR A 117 8.42 13.88 -0.88
CA THR A 117 7.52 12.93 -0.23
C THR A 117 6.37 12.55 -1.12
N HIS A 118 5.86 11.33 -0.98
CA HIS A 118 4.69 10.86 -1.70
C HIS A 118 3.58 10.47 -0.74
N GLU A 119 2.39 11.05 -0.93
CA GLU A 119 1.17 10.71 -0.22
C GLU A 119 0.30 9.78 -1.07
N SER A 120 -0.11 8.67 -0.49
CA SER A 120 -0.92 7.66 -1.18
C SER A 120 -2.41 7.78 -0.91
N ASP A 121 -2.79 8.32 0.25
CA ASP A 121 -4.18 8.42 0.68
C ASP A 121 -4.82 9.74 0.21
N LEU A 122 -6.15 9.76 0.11
CA LEU A 122 -6.93 10.95 -0.22
C LEU A 122 -6.71 12.05 0.81
N THR A 123 -6.78 11.69 2.10
CA THR A 123 -6.49 12.61 3.21
C THR A 123 -5.07 12.40 3.72
N PRO A 124 -4.19 13.42 3.64
CA PRO A 124 -2.79 13.29 4.02
C PRO A 124 -2.59 12.90 5.48
N GLY A 125 -1.64 11.96 5.71
CA GLY A 125 -1.22 11.58 7.03
C GLY A 125 -0.47 12.69 7.78
N LEU A 126 -0.55 12.68 9.12
CA LEU A 126 0.15 13.67 9.96
C LEU A 126 1.65 13.76 9.65
N ALA A 127 2.32 12.63 9.48
CA ALA A 127 3.73 12.59 9.13
C ALA A 127 3.99 13.34 7.82
N ASN A 128 3.22 13.05 6.77
CA ASN A 128 3.36 13.72 5.47
C ASN A 128 3.02 15.21 5.53
N ARG A 129 2.02 15.62 6.32
CA ARG A 129 1.73 17.04 6.55
C ARG A 129 2.91 17.79 7.21
N LEU A 130 3.62 17.15 8.14
CA LEU A 130 4.80 17.73 8.79
C LEU A 130 6.01 17.73 7.84
N ILE A 131 6.23 16.66 7.10
CA ILE A 131 7.31 16.53 6.13
C ILE A 131 7.14 17.57 5.02
N ALA A 132 5.91 17.75 4.51
CA ALA A 132 5.58 18.66 3.41
C ALA A 132 6.03 20.12 3.63
N ARG A 133 6.06 20.60 4.88
CA ARG A 133 6.46 21.97 5.24
C ARG A 133 7.89 22.34 4.84
N GLY A 134 8.67 21.39 4.34
CA GLY A 134 10.06 21.64 3.94
C GLY A 134 10.54 20.67 2.86
N CYS A 135 9.61 20.09 2.10
CA CYS A 135 9.92 19.29 0.93
C CYS A 135 10.15 20.16 -0.31
N ALA A 136 10.99 19.67 -1.20
CA ALA A 136 11.11 20.19 -2.56
C ALA A 136 9.82 19.94 -3.35
N ALA A 137 9.19 18.76 -3.18
CA ALA A 137 7.90 18.42 -3.79
C ALA A 137 7.12 17.44 -2.91
N VAL A 138 5.78 17.56 -2.96
CA VAL A 138 4.83 16.60 -2.39
C VAL A 138 4.09 15.93 -3.53
N LEU A 139 4.44 14.69 -3.83
CA LEU A 139 3.80 13.89 -4.87
C LEU A 139 2.56 13.20 -4.30
N THR A 140 1.52 13.04 -5.10
CA THR A 140 0.26 12.47 -4.59
C THR A 140 -0.35 11.47 -5.56
N SER A 141 -1.06 10.48 -4.99
CA SER A 141 -1.85 9.53 -5.78
C SER A 141 -3.19 10.12 -6.25
N PHE A 142 -3.77 11.02 -5.46
CA PHE A 142 -5.04 11.69 -5.75
C PHE A 142 -4.81 13.14 -6.18
N PRO A 143 -5.52 13.66 -7.21
CA PRO A 143 -5.39 15.05 -7.64
C PRO A 143 -5.85 16.04 -6.56
N GLU A 144 -6.91 15.71 -5.81
CA GLU A 144 -7.45 16.54 -4.73
C GLU A 144 -6.46 16.69 -3.58
N THR A 145 -5.64 15.67 -3.36
CA THR A 145 -4.59 15.70 -2.32
C THR A 145 -3.46 16.65 -2.71
N ALA A 146 -3.12 16.75 -3.99
CA ALA A 146 -2.09 17.67 -4.46
C ALA A 146 -2.45 19.13 -4.17
N GLN A 147 -3.72 19.49 -4.28
CA GLN A 147 -4.23 20.85 -4.02
C GLN A 147 -4.09 21.27 -2.54
N GLN A 148 -3.91 20.33 -1.63
CA GLN A 148 -3.73 20.62 -0.20
C GLN A 148 -2.31 21.08 0.16
N PHE A 149 -1.37 21.06 -0.80
CA PHE A 149 0.02 21.41 -0.59
C PHE A 149 0.49 22.47 -1.57
N LYS A 150 1.22 23.49 -1.09
CA LYS A 150 1.77 24.56 -1.93
C LYS A 150 2.66 24.02 -3.06
N ASN A 151 3.40 22.95 -2.79
CA ASN A 151 4.31 22.25 -3.72
C ASN A 151 3.79 20.85 -4.08
N GLY A 152 2.46 20.68 -4.06
CA GLY A 152 1.79 19.43 -4.40
C GLY A 152 1.80 19.17 -5.91
N ILE A 153 2.15 17.96 -6.30
CA ILE A 153 2.16 17.49 -7.69
C ILE A 153 1.38 16.19 -7.77
N TRP A 154 0.31 16.18 -8.53
CA TRP A 154 -0.37 14.93 -8.84
C TRP A 154 0.46 14.12 -9.84
N THR A 155 0.96 12.98 -9.38
CA THR A 155 1.72 12.04 -10.21
C THR A 155 0.95 10.76 -10.50
N GLY A 156 -0.06 10.47 -9.69
CA GLY A 156 -0.63 9.13 -9.57
C GLY A 156 0.19 8.21 -8.65
N PRO A 157 -0.29 6.99 -8.41
CA PRO A 157 0.36 6.02 -7.54
C PRO A 157 1.60 5.39 -8.16
N PRO A 158 2.61 5.02 -7.36
CA PRO A 158 3.63 4.08 -7.80
C PRO A 158 3.01 2.68 -7.92
N LEU A 159 3.09 2.09 -9.09
CA LEU A 159 2.52 0.78 -9.40
C LEU A 159 3.62 -0.21 -9.78
N ARG A 160 3.61 -1.38 -9.17
CA ARG A 160 4.52 -2.47 -9.51
C ARG A 160 4.17 -3.05 -10.87
N ARG A 161 5.08 -2.95 -11.84
CA ARG A 161 4.84 -3.40 -13.21
C ARG A 161 4.65 -4.91 -13.32
N GLU A 162 5.30 -5.68 -12.47
CA GLU A 162 5.18 -7.13 -12.40
C GLU A 162 3.73 -7.59 -12.17
N LEU A 163 2.91 -6.78 -11.49
CA LEU A 163 1.50 -7.11 -11.27
C LEU A 163 0.69 -7.16 -12.57
N LEU A 164 1.12 -6.43 -13.60
CA LEU A 164 0.48 -6.38 -14.91
C LEU A 164 0.87 -7.56 -15.81
N CYS A 165 1.89 -8.33 -15.43
CA CYS A 165 2.47 -9.40 -16.24
C CYS A 165 2.03 -10.80 -15.78
N GLY A 166 1.04 -10.91 -14.91
CA GLY A 166 0.53 -12.18 -14.42
C GLY A 166 -0.14 -13.03 -15.53
N ASN A 167 0.00 -14.35 -15.42
CA ASN A 167 -0.62 -15.31 -16.36
C ASN A 167 -1.69 -16.12 -15.63
N LYS A 168 -2.95 -16.00 -16.07
CA LYS A 168 -4.11 -16.64 -15.44
C LYS A 168 -4.01 -18.17 -15.45
N ALA A 169 -3.62 -18.79 -16.58
CA ALA A 169 -3.55 -20.25 -16.68
C ALA A 169 -2.46 -20.82 -15.76
N ARG A 170 -1.28 -20.21 -15.74
CA ARG A 170 -0.20 -20.58 -14.82
C ARG A 170 -0.59 -20.39 -13.36
N ALA A 171 -1.30 -19.31 -13.04
CA ALA A 171 -1.77 -19.04 -11.69
C ALA A 171 -2.82 -20.06 -11.23
N ARG A 172 -3.78 -20.43 -12.08
CA ARG A 172 -4.75 -21.51 -11.76
C ARG A 172 -4.05 -22.83 -11.50
N ALA A 173 -3.04 -23.19 -12.32
CA ALA A 173 -2.23 -24.38 -12.09
C ALA A 173 -1.45 -24.32 -10.77
N LYS A 174 -0.85 -23.17 -10.44
CA LYS A 174 -0.14 -22.94 -9.17
C LYS A 174 -1.02 -23.19 -7.95
N TYR A 175 -2.29 -22.78 -8.03
CA TYR A 175 -3.24 -22.92 -6.92
C TYR A 175 -4.10 -24.19 -7.04
N ALA A 176 -3.79 -25.10 -7.99
CA ALA A 176 -4.54 -26.33 -8.23
C ALA A 176 -6.06 -26.10 -8.43
N LEU A 177 -6.44 -24.99 -9.07
CA LEU A 177 -7.82 -24.64 -9.37
C LEU A 177 -8.23 -25.24 -10.72
N ALA A 178 -8.74 -26.48 -10.69
CA ALA A 178 -9.13 -27.22 -11.90
C ALA A 178 -10.54 -26.88 -12.40
N GLY A 179 -11.38 -26.23 -11.59
CA GLY A 179 -12.77 -25.91 -11.91
C GLY A 179 -12.92 -24.77 -12.94
N GLU A 180 -14.14 -24.62 -13.47
CA GLU A 180 -14.51 -23.52 -14.36
C GLU A 180 -15.08 -22.31 -13.64
N LYS A 181 -15.31 -22.41 -12.32
CA LYS A 181 -15.85 -21.32 -11.51
C LYS A 181 -14.95 -20.08 -11.57
N PRO A 182 -15.52 -18.87 -11.50
CA PRO A 182 -14.74 -17.67 -11.32
C PRO A 182 -13.96 -17.72 -10.00
N VAL A 183 -12.78 -17.10 -9.97
CA VAL A 183 -11.90 -17.10 -8.81
C VAL A 183 -12.09 -15.84 -7.99
N LEU A 184 -12.40 -16.00 -6.72
CA LEU A 184 -12.40 -14.94 -5.72
C LEU A 184 -11.08 -14.93 -4.95
N LEU A 185 -10.34 -13.83 -5.04
CA LEU A 185 -9.16 -13.59 -4.22
C LEU A 185 -9.55 -12.81 -2.96
N ILE A 186 -9.24 -13.35 -1.79
CA ILE A 186 -9.53 -12.73 -0.49
C ILE A 186 -8.22 -12.37 0.21
N PHE A 187 -8.06 -11.12 0.66
CA PHE A 187 -6.91 -10.72 1.48
C PHE A 187 -7.16 -9.46 2.32
N GLY A 188 -6.56 -9.43 3.52
CA GLY A 188 -6.69 -8.33 4.47
C GLY A 188 -5.51 -7.36 4.54
N GLY A 189 -4.58 -7.41 3.56
CA GLY A 189 -3.30 -6.70 3.59
C GLY A 189 -2.17 -7.57 4.16
N GLY A 190 -0.98 -6.99 4.39
CA GLY A 190 0.23 -7.74 4.74
C GLY A 190 0.18 -8.54 6.05
N SER A 191 -0.73 -8.21 6.96
CA SER A 191 -0.89 -8.91 8.25
C SER A 191 -2.18 -9.74 8.33
N GLY A 192 -2.92 -9.84 7.24
CA GLY A 192 -4.27 -10.42 7.25
C GLY A 192 -5.31 -9.52 7.93
N SER A 193 -6.52 -10.01 8.04
CA SER A 193 -7.63 -9.33 8.72
C SER A 193 -8.54 -10.33 9.41
N ARG A 194 -8.51 -10.33 10.74
CA ARG A 194 -9.33 -11.27 11.54
C ARG A 194 -10.81 -11.15 11.22
N ALA A 195 -11.37 -9.95 11.22
CA ALA A 195 -12.79 -9.74 10.93
C ALA A 195 -13.19 -10.23 9.53
N LEU A 196 -12.34 -9.97 8.52
CA LEU A 196 -12.59 -10.45 7.16
C LEU A 196 -12.51 -11.98 7.08
N ASN A 197 -11.52 -12.57 7.75
CA ASN A 197 -11.37 -14.02 7.80
C ASN A 197 -12.58 -14.70 8.47
N GLU A 198 -13.02 -14.19 9.64
CA GLU A 198 -14.18 -14.72 10.38
C GLU A 198 -15.47 -14.64 9.54
N ALA A 199 -15.72 -13.52 8.89
CA ALA A 199 -16.90 -13.38 8.03
C ALA A 199 -16.84 -14.30 6.80
N ALA A 200 -15.65 -14.41 6.16
CA ALA A 200 -15.45 -15.31 5.04
C ALA A 200 -15.60 -16.78 5.43
N ASP A 201 -15.05 -17.18 6.58
CA ASP A 201 -15.16 -18.54 7.08
C ASP A 201 -16.62 -18.94 7.36
N GLY A 202 -17.40 -18.04 7.97
CA GLY A 202 -18.81 -18.27 8.23
C GLY A 202 -19.70 -18.34 6.99
N ALA A 203 -19.25 -17.75 5.86
CA ALA A 203 -19.96 -17.80 4.58
C ALA A 203 -19.36 -18.79 3.57
N MET A 204 -18.25 -19.47 3.92
CA MET A 204 -17.39 -20.14 2.95
C MET A 204 -18.09 -21.20 2.11
N GLU A 205 -18.98 -22.02 2.68
CA GLU A 205 -19.71 -23.03 1.91
C GLU A 205 -20.56 -22.41 0.78
N ARG A 206 -21.23 -21.30 1.12
CA ARG A 206 -22.02 -20.54 0.16
C ARG A 206 -21.12 -19.86 -0.88
N ILE A 207 -20.00 -19.27 -0.45
CA ILE A 207 -19.03 -18.66 -1.37
C ILE A 207 -18.50 -19.71 -2.35
N LEU A 208 -18.20 -20.91 -1.90
CA LEU A 208 -17.72 -22.01 -2.74
C LEU A 208 -18.78 -22.54 -3.71
N SER A 209 -20.06 -22.27 -3.49
CA SER A 209 -21.07 -22.58 -4.50
C SER A 209 -20.93 -21.71 -5.76
N LEU A 210 -20.39 -20.49 -5.62
CA LEU A 210 -20.25 -19.50 -6.70
C LEU A 210 -18.81 -19.36 -7.22
N PHE A 211 -17.80 -19.53 -6.38
CA PHE A 211 -16.41 -19.23 -6.68
C PHE A 211 -15.47 -20.36 -6.28
N ASP A 212 -14.34 -20.46 -7.00
CA ASP A 212 -13.12 -20.98 -6.41
C ASP A 212 -12.45 -19.87 -5.61
N VAL A 213 -11.81 -20.15 -4.48
CA VAL A 213 -11.31 -19.14 -3.56
C VAL A 213 -9.81 -19.30 -3.31
N VAL A 214 -9.04 -18.23 -3.53
CA VAL A 214 -7.67 -18.06 -3.01
C VAL A 214 -7.72 -17.07 -1.87
N HIS A 215 -7.38 -17.49 -0.65
CA HIS A 215 -7.52 -16.69 0.56
C HIS A 215 -6.18 -16.47 1.27
N ILE A 216 -5.60 -15.27 1.15
CA ILE A 216 -4.38 -14.89 1.85
C ILE A 216 -4.77 -14.37 3.24
N ARG A 217 -4.70 -15.27 4.23
CA ARG A 217 -5.30 -15.09 5.56
C ARG A 217 -4.39 -14.35 6.56
N GLY A 218 -3.07 -14.38 6.34
CA GLY A 218 -2.08 -13.95 7.35
C GLY A 218 -1.83 -15.00 8.44
N GLY A 219 -2.35 -16.21 8.30
CA GLY A 219 -2.24 -17.35 9.19
C GLY A 219 -2.62 -18.64 8.50
N GLU A 220 -2.59 -19.75 9.23
CA GLU A 220 -2.94 -21.07 8.72
C GLU A 220 -4.43 -21.19 8.39
N GLY A 221 -4.77 -22.12 7.50
CA GLY A 221 -6.12 -22.50 7.13
C GLY A 221 -6.15 -23.92 6.57
N GLN A 222 -7.30 -24.57 6.66
CA GLN A 222 -7.49 -25.91 6.13
C GLN A 222 -7.96 -25.84 4.68
N ALA A 223 -7.18 -26.41 3.75
CA ALA A 223 -7.54 -26.51 2.34
C ALA A 223 -8.70 -27.51 2.14
N ARG A 224 -9.53 -27.25 1.14
CA ARG A 224 -10.62 -28.10 0.71
C ARG A 224 -10.91 -27.86 -0.79
N PRO A 225 -11.68 -28.73 -1.47
CA PRO A 225 -11.98 -28.51 -2.89
C PRO A 225 -12.49 -27.11 -3.19
N GLY A 226 -11.85 -26.41 -4.13
CA GLY A 226 -12.16 -25.04 -4.48
C GLY A 226 -11.69 -23.95 -3.50
N TYR A 227 -11.05 -24.30 -2.36
CA TYR A 227 -10.56 -23.35 -1.37
C TYR A 227 -9.08 -23.53 -1.07
N VAL A 228 -8.30 -22.50 -1.35
CA VAL A 228 -6.84 -22.46 -1.17
C VAL A 228 -6.47 -21.38 -0.15
N PRO A 229 -6.34 -21.73 1.14
CA PRO A 229 -5.87 -20.82 2.16
C PRO A 229 -4.35 -20.69 2.10
N LEU A 230 -3.86 -19.46 2.18
CA LEU A 230 -2.43 -19.13 2.19
C LEU A 230 -2.12 -18.23 3.40
N ALA A 231 -1.08 -18.57 4.14
CA ALA A 231 -0.60 -17.69 5.21
C ALA A 231 -0.03 -16.38 4.62
N TYR A 232 0.71 -16.50 3.51
CA TYR A 232 1.32 -15.37 2.81
C TYR A 232 1.51 -15.73 1.33
N GLU A 233 1.38 -14.74 0.44
CA GLU A 233 1.64 -14.90 -0.99
C GLU A 233 2.63 -13.83 -1.46
N PRO A 234 3.88 -14.21 -1.74
CA PRO A 234 4.89 -13.28 -2.26
C PRO A 234 4.63 -12.90 -3.73
N ASP A 235 4.00 -13.79 -4.49
CA ASP A 235 3.69 -13.61 -5.90
C ASP A 235 2.24 -13.09 -6.10
N MET A 236 2.02 -11.84 -5.69
CA MET A 236 0.73 -11.19 -5.89
C MET A 236 0.34 -11.05 -7.37
N ALA A 237 1.31 -11.07 -8.30
CA ALA A 237 1.02 -11.03 -9.73
C ALA A 237 0.22 -12.26 -10.17
N SER A 238 0.61 -13.45 -9.72
CA SER A 238 -0.15 -14.69 -9.94
C SER A 238 -1.52 -14.65 -9.23
N ALA A 239 -1.58 -14.19 -7.99
CA ALA A 239 -2.83 -14.10 -7.24
C ALA A 239 -3.85 -13.18 -7.95
N TYR A 240 -3.42 -12.00 -8.38
CA TYR A 240 -4.27 -11.09 -9.14
C TYR A 240 -4.61 -11.62 -10.53
N ALA A 241 -3.66 -12.24 -11.24
CA ALA A 241 -3.93 -12.80 -12.56
C ALA A 241 -4.98 -13.92 -12.52
N CYS A 242 -4.96 -14.75 -11.47
CA CYS A 242 -5.93 -15.80 -11.22
C CYS A 242 -7.33 -15.24 -10.95
N ALA A 243 -7.42 -14.16 -10.17
CA ALA A 243 -8.67 -13.63 -9.67
C ALA A 243 -9.56 -13.03 -10.75
N ASP A 244 -10.84 -13.39 -10.74
CA ASP A 244 -11.91 -12.73 -11.48
C ASP A 244 -12.59 -11.66 -10.63
N PHE A 245 -12.63 -11.87 -9.30
CA PHE A 245 -13.16 -10.94 -8.30
C PHE A 245 -12.21 -10.84 -7.11
N VAL A 246 -12.28 -9.73 -6.40
CA VAL A 246 -11.44 -9.50 -5.22
C VAL A 246 -12.27 -9.03 -4.03
N LEU A 247 -11.99 -9.61 -2.86
CA LEU A 247 -12.46 -9.15 -1.56
C LEU A 247 -11.25 -8.69 -0.74
N ALA A 248 -11.17 -7.41 -0.40
CA ALA A 248 -9.99 -6.89 0.29
C ALA A 248 -10.29 -5.71 1.23
N ARG A 249 -9.28 -5.34 2.04
CA ARG A 249 -9.24 -4.06 2.73
C ARG A 249 -8.96 -2.91 1.73
N ALA A 250 -9.44 -1.70 2.06
CA ALA A 250 -9.38 -0.52 1.18
C ALA A 250 -8.09 0.33 1.38
N GLY A 251 -6.93 -0.30 1.54
CA GLY A 251 -5.67 0.44 1.52
C GLY A 251 -5.43 1.07 0.14
N SER A 252 -4.94 2.31 0.08
CA SER A 252 -4.79 3.06 -1.17
C SER A 252 -3.96 2.32 -2.22
N ASN A 253 -2.86 1.68 -1.84
CA ASN A 253 -2.07 0.91 -2.80
C ASN A 253 -2.87 -0.25 -3.42
N THR A 254 -3.61 -1.00 -2.59
CA THR A 254 -4.50 -2.07 -3.07
C THR A 254 -5.55 -1.54 -4.03
N LEU A 255 -6.19 -0.42 -3.69
CA LEU A 255 -7.18 0.22 -4.56
C LEU A 255 -6.61 0.53 -5.94
N PHE A 256 -5.46 1.19 -5.99
CA PHE A 256 -4.84 1.54 -7.27
C PHE A 256 -4.33 0.32 -8.05
N GLU A 257 -3.86 -0.73 -7.38
CA GLU A 257 -3.52 -2.00 -8.01
C GLU A 257 -4.76 -2.66 -8.64
N LEU A 258 -5.88 -2.72 -7.93
CA LEU A 258 -7.14 -3.27 -8.42
C LEU A 258 -7.68 -2.49 -9.64
N LEU A 259 -7.64 -1.17 -9.58
CA LEU A 259 -8.05 -0.30 -10.69
C LEU A 259 -7.14 -0.48 -11.92
N ALA A 260 -5.83 -0.57 -11.72
CA ALA A 260 -4.87 -0.81 -12.81
C ALA A 260 -5.09 -2.17 -13.47
N LEU A 261 -5.47 -3.17 -12.69
CA LEU A 261 -5.77 -4.53 -13.15
C LEU A 261 -7.23 -4.70 -13.59
N LYS A 262 -8.05 -3.64 -13.46
CA LYS A 262 -9.48 -3.65 -13.77
C LYS A 262 -10.25 -4.78 -13.07
N LYS A 263 -9.91 -5.06 -11.82
CA LYS A 263 -10.52 -6.14 -11.04
C LYS A 263 -11.79 -5.66 -10.34
N PRO A 264 -12.95 -6.27 -10.62
CA PRO A 264 -14.15 -6.06 -9.80
C PRO A 264 -13.86 -6.40 -8.34
N ALA A 265 -14.11 -5.46 -7.45
CA ALA A 265 -13.73 -5.61 -6.06
C ALA A 265 -14.83 -5.19 -5.09
N LEU A 266 -15.03 -6.03 -4.05
CA LEU A 266 -15.73 -5.69 -2.84
C LEU A 266 -14.69 -5.29 -1.77
N LEU A 267 -14.80 -4.09 -1.26
CA LEU A 267 -13.87 -3.56 -0.27
C LEU A 267 -14.54 -3.48 1.09
N VAL A 268 -13.81 -3.92 2.11
CA VAL A 268 -14.20 -3.78 3.51
C VAL A 268 -13.19 -2.85 4.20
N PRO A 269 -13.47 -1.52 4.21
CA PRO A 269 -12.56 -0.55 4.82
C PRO A 269 -12.40 -0.78 6.32
N LEU A 270 -11.18 -0.59 6.84
CA LEU A 270 -10.93 -0.68 8.27
C LEU A 270 -11.61 0.46 9.02
N ALA A 271 -12.51 0.14 9.94
CA ALA A 271 -13.34 1.11 10.66
C ALA A 271 -13.03 1.24 12.16
N ASN A 272 -11.92 0.64 12.64
CA ASN A 272 -11.63 0.68 14.07
C ASN A 272 -11.29 2.11 14.57
N LYS A 273 -11.55 2.40 15.85
CA LYS A 273 -11.30 3.70 16.51
C LYS A 273 -9.82 4.16 16.46
N ARG A 274 -8.90 3.28 16.08
CA ARG A 274 -7.47 3.58 15.93
C ARG A 274 -7.09 3.93 14.48
N SER A 275 -7.98 3.67 13.52
CA SER A 275 -7.86 4.10 12.13
C SER A 275 -8.04 5.62 12.02
N ARG A 276 -7.47 6.22 10.98
CA ARG A 276 -7.69 7.64 10.64
C ARG A 276 -8.97 7.83 9.79
N GLY A 277 -9.65 6.75 9.40
CA GLY A 277 -10.70 6.79 8.40
C GLY A 277 -10.20 6.83 6.94
N ASP A 278 -8.89 6.81 6.75
CA ASP A 278 -8.26 6.88 5.42
C ASP A 278 -8.77 5.81 4.45
N GLN A 279 -8.95 4.57 4.92
CA GLN A 279 -9.50 3.51 4.07
C GLN A 279 -10.96 3.75 3.68
N GLN A 280 -11.77 4.28 4.60
CA GLN A 280 -13.17 4.62 4.33
C GLN A 280 -13.27 5.74 3.29
N GLU A 281 -12.47 6.81 3.45
CA GLU A 281 -12.42 7.93 2.51
C GLU A 281 -11.93 7.50 1.13
N ASN A 282 -10.86 6.69 1.06
CA ASN A 282 -10.33 6.15 -0.19
C ASN A 282 -11.36 5.26 -0.91
N ALA A 283 -12.03 4.36 -0.18
CA ALA A 283 -13.05 3.48 -0.73
C ALA A 283 -14.25 4.27 -1.28
N ALA A 284 -14.79 5.19 -0.47
CA ALA A 284 -15.92 6.02 -0.85
C ALA A 284 -15.61 6.92 -2.07
N TYR A 285 -14.36 7.35 -2.22
CA TYR A 285 -13.93 8.12 -3.41
C TYR A 285 -14.14 7.34 -4.71
N PHE A 286 -13.77 6.06 -4.74
CA PHE A 286 -13.89 5.21 -5.93
C PHE A 286 -15.26 4.56 -6.07
N GLU A 287 -15.99 4.31 -4.97
CA GLU A 287 -17.35 3.83 -4.98
C GLU A 287 -18.29 4.84 -5.63
N ARG A 288 -18.21 6.13 -5.26
CA ARG A 288 -18.99 7.22 -5.91
C ARG A 288 -18.72 7.34 -7.42
N ARG A 289 -17.61 6.78 -7.91
CA ARG A 289 -17.25 6.72 -9.34
C ARG A 289 -17.65 5.40 -10.00
N GLY A 290 -18.32 4.50 -9.26
CA GLY A 290 -18.75 3.20 -9.75
C GLY A 290 -17.60 2.22 -10.04
N LEU A 291 -16.43 2.43 -9.45
CA LEU A 291 -15.21 1.65 -9.74
C LEU A 291 -14.92 0.54 -8.72
N VAL A 292 -15.60 0.54 -7.61
CA VAL A 292 -15.55 -0.50 -6.56
C VAL A 292 -16.91 -0.62 -5.87
N ARG A 293 -17.11 -1.70 -5.10
CA ARG A 293 -18.21 -1.84 -4.14
C ARG A 293 -17.63 -1.86 -2.73
N VAL A 294 -18.41 -1.33 -1.78
CA VAL A 294 -17.98 -1.19 -0.39
C VAL A 294 -18.99 -1.84 0.54
N LEU A 295 -18.50 -2.69 1.42
CA LEU A 295 -19.25 -3.20 2.58
C LEU A 295 -18.61 -2.61 3.84
N PRO A 296 -19.30 -1.74 4.59
CA PRO A 296 -18.76 -1.20 5.84
C PRO A 296 -18.42 -2.31 6.84
N GLU A 297 -17.30 -2.17 7.57
CA GLU A 297 -16.87 -3.19 8.52
C GLU A 297 -17.91 -3.41 9.64
N GLU A 298 -18.67 -2.37 9.99
CA GLU A 298 -19.73 -2.43 10.99
C GLU A 298 -20.92 -3.30 10.54
N ALA A 299 -21.14 -3.41 9.23
CA ALA A 299 -22.17 -4.26 8.62
C ALA A 299 -21.65 -5.65 8.24
N LEU A 300 -20.36 -5.92 8.47
CA LEU A 300 -19.73 -7.17 8.06
C LEU A 300 -20.24 -8.35 8.89
N SER A 301 -20.97 -9.23 8.23
CA SER A 301 -21.42 -10.53 8.74
C SER A 301 -21.30 -11.57 7.61
N PRO A 302 -21.34 -12.88 7.91
CA PRO A 302 -21.33 -13.92 6.88
C PRO A 302 -22.45 -13.73 5.84
N ASP A 303 -23.67 -13.35 6.27
CA ASP A 303 -24.80 -13.17 5.37
C ASP A 303 -24.67 -11.91 4.51
N ALA A 304 -24.30 -10.78 5.12
CA ALA A 304 -24.07 -9.53 4.39
C ALA A 304 -22.90 -9.66 3.39
N LEU A 305 -21.84 -10.34 3.79
CA LEU A 305 -20.71 -10.61 2.91
C LEU A 305 -21.13 -11.45 1.69
N PHE A 306 -21.87 -12.54 1.91
CA PHE A 306 -22.31 -13.39 0.82
C PHE A 306 -23.24 -12.67 -0.14
N ALA A 307 -24.22 -11.91 0.38
CA ALA A 307 -25.11 -11.10 -0.43
C ALA A 307 -24.36 -10.07 -1.29
N ALA A 308 -23.42 -9.35 -0.68
CA ALA A 308 -22.58 -8.38 -1.41
C ALA A 308 -21.69 -9.03 -2.48
N LEU A 309 -21.22 -10.26 -2.27
CA LEU A 309 -20.46 -11.01 -3.28
C LEU A 309 -21.35 -11.50 -4.44
N GLN A 310 -22.62 -11.88 -4.17
CA GLN A 310 -23.58 -12.20 -5.23
C GLN A 310 -23.88 -10.96 -6.09
N GLU A 311 -24.12 -9.82 -5.46
CA GLU A 311 -24.32 -8.55 -6.17
C GLU A 311 -23.09 -8.17 -7.00
N LEU A 312 -21.89 -8.28 -6.45
CA LEU A 312 -20.63 -8.03 -7.17
C LEU A 312 -20.49 -8.92 -8.40
N ALA A 313 -20.83 -10.22 -8.27
CA ALA A 313 -20.74 -11.18 -9.37
C ALA A 313 -21.72 -10.85 -10.52
N ALA A 314 -22.86 -10.28 -10.20
CA ALA A 314 -23.88 -9.88 -11.17
C ALA A 314 -23.65 -8.49 -11.77
N ASP A 315 -22.76 -7.66 -11.19
CA ASP A 315 -22.59 -6.24 -11.49
C ASP A 315 -21.94 -5.98 -12.86
N ALA A 316 -22.76 -5.87 -13.89
CA ALA A 316 -22.30 -5.57 -15.24
C ALA A 316 -21.86 -4.10 -15.40
N ASP A 317 -22.43 -3.17 -14.63
CA ASP A 317 -22.10 -1.76 -14.71
C ASP A 317 -20.72 -1.48 -14.13
N LEU A 318 -20.37 -2.09 -13.01
CA LEU A 318 -19.03 -2.04 -12.45
C LEU A 318 -17.99 -2.57 -13.46
N ARG A 319 -18.24 -3.72 -14.08
CA ARG A 319 -17.32 -4.27 -15.08
C ARG A 319 -17.15 -3.35 -16.28
N ARG A 320 -18.23 -2.72 -16.73
CA ARG A 320 -18.20 -1.75 -17.83
C ARG A 320 -17.42 -0.48 -17.44
N ALA A 321 -17.67 0.05 -16.24
CA ALA A 321 -16.94 1.20 -15.72
C ALA A 321 -15.44 0.93 -15.60
N LEU A 322 -15.06 -0.24 -15.08
CA LEU A 322 -13.64 -0.64 -14.98
C LEU A 322 -13.01 -0.83 -16.37
N ALA A 323 -13.73 -1.40 -17.35
CA ALA A 323 -13.21 -1.55 -18.70
C ALA A 323 -12.87 -0.21 -19.35
N GLN A 324 -13.69 0.82 -19.12
CA GLN A 324 -13.50 2.18 -19.63
C GLN A 324 -12.51 3.01 -18.80
N HIS A 325 -12.27 2.62 -17.54
CA HIS A 325 -11.36 3.35 -16.64
C HIS A 325 -9.93 3.38 -17.18
N ARG A 326 -9.32 4.57 -17.16
CA ARG A 326 -7.90 4.77 -17.48
C ARG A 326 -7.13 4.95 -16.18
N PRO A 327 -6.46 3.91 -15.68
CA PRO A 327 -5.76 3.98 -14.41
C PRO A 327 -4.56 4.93 -14.50
N ALA A 328 -4.39 5.73 -13.46
CA ALA A 328 -3.18 6.52 -13.32
C ALA A 328 -2.01 5.60 -12.92
N VAL A 329 -0.88 5.72 -13.62
CA VAL A 329 0.39 5.04 -13.30
C VAL A 329 1.47 6.09 -13.12
N GLY A 330 1.87 6.30 -11.87
CA GLY A 330 2.71 7.43 -11.47
C GLY A 330 4.21 7.24 -11.66
N ASN A 331 4.71 6.02 -11.93
CA ASN A 331 6.14 5.70 -11.86
C ASN A 331 7.03 6.70 -12.62
N ALA A 332 6.72 6.95 -13.89
CA ALA A 332 7.52 7.87 -14.70
C ALA A 332 7.42 9.33 -14.22
N ALA A 333 6.24 9.78 -13.82
CA ALA A 333 6.03 11.13 -13.30
C ALA A 333 6.75 11.33 -11.94
N ILE A 334 6.69 10.32 -11.05
CA ILE A 334 7.40 10.32 -9.78
C ILE A 334 8.90 10.40 -10.01
N ILE A 335 9.47 9.57 -10.89
CA ILE A 335 10.91 9.56 -11.19
C ILE A 335 11.36 10.92 -11.76
N ARG A 336 10.60 11.50 -12.71
CA ARG A 336 10.89 12.85 -13.23
C ARG A 336 10.88 13.92 -12.14
N ALA A 337 9.87 13.90 -11.26
CA ALA A 337 9.77 14.86 -10.18
C ALA A 337 10.92 14.69 -9.15
N VAL A 338 11.32 13.46 -8.86
CA VAL A 338 12.49 13.19 -8.00
C VAL A 338 13.76 13.73 -8.65
N ARG A 339 14.01 13.48 -9.94
CA ARG A 339 15.17 13.96 -10.65
C ARG A 339 15.22 15.50 -10.68
N ALA A 340 14.12 16.14 -11.01
CA ALA A 340 14.03 17.61 -11.01
C ALA A 340 14.33 18.20 -9.62
N ALA A 341 13.84 17.56 -8.54
CA ALA A 341 14.13 17.99 -7.17
C ALA A 341 15.61 17.79 -6.78
N MET A 342 16.32 16.87 -7.46
CA MET A 342 17.76 16.64 -7.29
C MET A 342 18.61 17.51 -8.24
N GLY A 343 18.00 18.38 -9.09
CA GLY A 343 18.71 19.25 -10.03
C GLY A 343 19.22 18.55 -11.29
N GLU A 344 18.45 17.53 -11.76
CA GLU A 344 18.70 16.82 -13.03
C GLU A 344 17.63 17.14 -14.09
#